data_9ff8829919476a6522a249e10a595fc6
#
_entry.id   9ff8829919476a6522a249e10a595fc6
#
_cell.length_a   1.000
_cell.length_b   1.000
_cell.length_c   1.000
_cell.angle_alpha   90.00
_cell.angle_beta   90.00
_cell.angle_gamma   90.00
#
_symmetry.space_group_name_H-M   'P 1'
#
loop_
_entity.id
_entity.type
_entity.pdbx_description
1 polymer ?
#
loop_
_entity_poly.entity_id
_entity_poly.type
_entity_poly.pdbx_seq_one_letter_code
_entity_poly.pdbx_strand_id
1 'polypeptide(L)'
;DLGAEKFYDIKCRMNNLQPAATILVTSLRALKWHGGVPLPEIGKENMDALINGLPNLKAHIISLKRFGQQVVVSLNHFANDNEEEIDVVRKECLAAGVRFAISDGFAKGGEGALDVAREVMAAVKEGSKPLNYAYSLDESIEEKIQDVNTKVYGGQDVSYSSAALKDLAKIKALNMGFEKLPICIAKTPFSMSHDPDLKGAPHGFTLPVQRVILNAGAGFLVVTTGAIMRMPGLPKKPA
;
A
#
# COMPACT_ATOMS: atom_id res chain seq x y z
N ASP A 1 1.51 -0.42 4.90
CA ASP A 1 0.90 0.81 4.40
C ASP A 1 0.62 0.69 2.91
N LEU A 2 -0.59 1.06 2.53
CA LEU A 2 -1.09 1.01 1.16
C LEU A 2 -0.98 2.39 0.48
N GLY A 3 0.22 2.95 0.45
CA GLY A 3 0.48 4.24 -0.21
C GLY A 3 0.76 4.13 -1.72
N ALA A 4 1.06 2.94 -2.21
CA ALA A 4 1.50 2.73 -3.58
C ALA A 4 0.43 3.09 -4.61
N GLU A 5 -0.84 2.71 -4.40
CA GLU A 5 -1.93 3.06 -5.32
C GLU A 5 -2.11 4.57 -5.46
N LYS A 6 -1.97 5.32 -4.37
CA LYS A 6 -2.05 6.79 -4.40
C LYS A 6 -0.88 7.39 -5.18
N PHE A 7 0.31 6.82 -5.01
CA PHE A 7 1.48 7.24 -5.76
C PHE A 7 1.28 7.02 -7.27
N TYR A 8 0.82 5.83 -7.68
CA TYR A 8 0.64 5.52 -9.10
C TYR A 8 -0.60 6.18 -9.69
N ASP A 9 -1.78 5.96 -9.09
CA ASP A 9 -3.05 6.42 -9.64
C ASP A 9 -3.25 7.93 -9.55
N ILE A 10 -2.57 8.61 -8.62
CA ILE A 10 -2.67 10.06 -8.47
C ILE A 10 -1.38 10.72 -8.96
N LYS A 11 -0.27 10.56 -8.21
CA LYS A 11 0.95 11.32 -8.46
C LYS A 11 1.58 11.01 -9.82
N CYS A 12 1.78 9.73 -10.14
CA CYS A 12 2.39 9.34 -11.41
C CYS A 12 1.48 9.70 -12.57
N ARG A 13 0.19 9.41 -12.46
CA ARG A 13 -0.80 9.71 -13.51
C ARG A 13 -0.87 11.20 -13.82
N MET A 14 -1.03 12.05 -12.80
CA MET A 14 -1.19 13.50 -12.98
C MET A 14 0.07 14.18 -13.53
N ASN A 15 1.25 13.60 -13.32
CA ASN A 15 2.53 14.19 -13.70
C ASN A 15 3.24 13.40 -14.81
N ASN A 16 2.57 12.42 -15.40
CA ASN A 16 3.12 11.55 -16.45
C ASN A 16 4.48 10.92 -16.05
N LEU A 17 4.57 10.44 -14.80
CA LEU A 17 5.77 9.81 -14.28
C LEU A 17 5.72 8.30 -14.50
N GLN A 18 6.83 7.73 -14.95
CA GLN A 18 7.00 6.29 -15.09
C GLN A 18 8.13 5.82 -14.17
N PRO A 19 7.84 5.21 -13.02
CA PRO A 19 8.87 4.65 -12.16
C PRO A 19 9.66 3.54 -12.85
N ALA A 20 10.98 3.54 -12.67
CA ALA A 20 11.84 2.52 -13.26
C ALA A 20 11.81 1.19 -12.49
N ALA A 21 11.63 1.26 -11.18
CA ALA A 21 11.47 0.11 -10.28
C ALA A 21 10.76 0.55 -9.00
N THR A 22 10.30 -0.41 -8.21
CA THR A 22 9.67 -0.16 -6.89
C THR A 22 10.35 -0.98 -5.82
N ILE A 23 10.76 -0.33 -4.74
CA ILE A 23 11.28 -0.98 -3.55
C ILE A 23 10.13 -1.19 -2.56
N LEU A 24 9.84 -2.45 -2.24
CA LEU A 24 8.89 -2.83 -1.19
C LEU A 24 9.67 -3.14 0.08
N VAL A 25 9.58 -2.25 1.06
CA VAL A 25 10.27 -2.42 2.35
C VAL A 25 9.44 -3.28 3.29
N THR A 26 10.07 -4.25 3.92
CA THR A 26 9.47 -5.08 4.97
C THR A 26 10.47 -5.34 6.11
N SER A 27 10.02 -6.01 7.16
CA SER A 27 10.87 -6.54 8.24
C SER A 27 10.24 -7.79 8.84
N LEU A 28 11.02 -8.66 9.45
CA LEU A 28 10.51 -9.83 10.18
C LEU A 28 9.47 -9.42 11.23
N ARG A 29 9.74 -8.31 11.93
CA ARG A 29 8.85 -7.75 12.96
C ARG A 29 7.48 -7.40 12.40
N ALA A 30 7.43 -6.71 11.26
CA ALA A 30 6.17 -6.34 10.60
C ALA A 30 5.39 -7.58 10.17
N LEU A 31 6.07 -8.58 9.61
CA LEU A 31 5.43 -9.83 9.19
C LEU A 31 4.91 -10.62 10.39
N LYS A 32 5.69 -10.78 11.46
CA LYS A 32 5.25 -11.45 12.70
C LYS A 32 4.06 -10.72 13.35
N TRP A 33 4.04 -9.38 13.31
CA TRP A 33 2.88 -8.62 13.77
C TRP A 33 1.63 -8.91 12.94
N HIS A 34 1.75 -8.99 11.63
CA HIS A 34 0.67 -9.43 10.74
C HIS A 34 0.28 -10.90 10.96
N GLY A 35 1.17 -11.71 11.47
CA GLY A 35 0.90 -13.08 11.89
C GLY A 35 0.31 -13.22 13.30
N GLY A 36 -0.03 -12.11 13.96
CA GLY A 36 -0.75 -12.08 15.23
C GLY A 36 0.12 -11.90 16.48
N VAL A 37 1.45 -11.67 16.33
CA VAL A 37 2.32 -11.42 17.50
C VAL A 37 2.10 -10.02 18.06
N PRO A 38 1.88 -9.85 19.37
CA PRO A 38 1.74 -8.54 20.00
C PRO A 38 3.05 -7.74 19.95
N LEU A 39 2.94 -6.41 19.87
CA LEU A 39 4.09 -5.50 19.70
C LEU A 39 5.27 -5.75 20.67
N PRO A 40 5.09 -6.05 21.97
CA PRO A 40 6.22 -6.30 22.87
C PRO A 40 7.04 -7.56 22.52
N GLU A 41 6.49 -8.46 21.70
CA GLU A 41 7.09 -9.77 21.39
C GLU A 41 7.58 -9.89 19.93
N ILE A 42 7.32 -8.93 19.07
CA ILE A 42 7.65 -9.01 17.65
C ILE A 42 9.17 -9.15 17.35
N GLY A 43 10.02 -8.80 18.32
CA GLY A 43 11.48 -8.97 18.23
C GLY A 43 11.97 -10.37 18.56
N LYS A 44 11.11 -11.27 19.06
CA LYS A 44 11.47 -12.66 19.36
C LYS A 44 11.32 -13.51 18.11
N GLU A 45 12.07 -14.61 18.05
CA GLU A 45 11.87 -15.63 17.02
C GLU A 45 10.48 -16.24 17.12
N ASN A 46 9.79 -16.35 15.98
CA ASN A 46 8.48 -16.98 15.89
C ASN A 46 8.16 -17.33 14.44
N MET A 47 8.59 -18.52 14.01
CA MET A 47 8.44 -19.00 12.63
C MET A 47 6.96 -19.14 12.22
N ASP A 48 6.10 -19.65 13.13
CA ASP A 48 4.68 -19.83 12.83
C ASP A 48 4.00 -18.48 12.55
N ALA A 49 4.28 -17.49 13.37
CA ALA A 49 3.75 -16.16 13.18
C ALA A 49 4.32 -15.50 11.90
N LEU A 50 5.59 -15.72 11.58
CA LEU A 50 6.16 -15.25 10.33
C LEU A 50 5.41 -15.83 9.14
N ILE A 51 5.22 -17.15 9.11
CA ILE A 51 4.50 -17.85 8.03
C ILE A 51 3.06 -17.32 7.91
N ASN A 52 2.37 -17.13 9.03
CA ASN A 52 1.01 -16.57 9.07
C ASN A 52 0.95 -15.11 8.58
N GLY A 53 2.05 -14.36 8.67
CA GLY A 53 2.14 -12.98 8.20
C GLY A 53 2.56 -12.82 6.73
N LEU A 54 3.17 -13.84 6.11
CA LEU A 54 3.60 -13.80 4.70
C LEU A 54 2.49 -13.43 3.71
N PRO A 55 1.21 -13.80 3.90
CA PRO A 55 0.13 -13.34 3.01
C PRO A 55 0.07 -11.83 2.85
N ASN A 56 0.43 -11.04 3.87
CA ASN A 56 0.49 -9.59 3.77
C ASN A 56 1.55 -9.14 2.76
N LEU A 57 2.76 -9.68 2.83
CA LEU A 57 3.83 -9.39 1.87
C LEU A 57 3.43 -9.78 0.44
N LYS A 58 2.85 -10.98 0.28
CA LYS A 58 2.36 -11.48 -1.02
C LYS A 58 1.33 -10.54 -1.65
N ALA A 59 0.37 -10.07 -0.85
CA ALA A 59 -0.66 -9.17 -1.33
C ALA A 59 -0.06 -7.84 -1.83
N HIS A 60 0.92 -7.28 -1.13
CA HIS A 60 1.65 -6.09 -1.58
C HIS A 60 2.44 -6.34 -2.86
N ILE A 61 3.14 -7.48 -2.98
CA ILE A 61 3.86 -7.86 -4.20
C ILE A 61 2.89 -7.97 -5.39
N ILE A 62 1.76 -8.66 -5.21
CA ILE A 62 0.74 -8.83 -6.26
C ILE A 62 0.21 -7.47 -6.71
N SER A 63 -0.13 -6.58 -5.75
CA SER A 63 -0.60 -5.23 -6.04
C SER A 63 0.42 -4.43 -6.87
N LEU A 64 1.70 -4.42 -6.49
CA LEU A 64 2.75 -3.70 -7.21
C LEU A 64 3.01 -4.27 -8.61
N LYS A 65 3.04 -5.59 -8.75
CA LYS A 65 3.16 -6.25 -10.06
C LYS A 65 1.99 -5.93 -10.99
N ARG A 66 0.78 -5.76 -10.44
CA ARG A 66 -0.40 -5.34 -11.19
C ARG A 66 -0.24 -3.95 -11.80
N PHE A 67 0.43 -3.02 -11.09
CA PHE A 67 0.79 -1.71 -11.63
C PHE A 67 1.89 -1.76 -12.71
N GLY A 68 2.40 -2.94 -13.06
CA GLY A 68 3.43 -3.12 -14.08
C GLY A 68 4.86 -2.93 -13.57
N GLN A 69 5.05 -2.87 -12.25
CA GLN A 69 6.35 -2.55 -11.66
C GLN A 69 7.30 -3.74 -11.57
N GLN A 70 8.59 -3.48 -11.78
CA GLN A 70 9.66 -4.32 -11.27
C GLN A 70 9.80 -4.11 -9.77
N VAL A 71 9.64 -5.18 -8.99
CA VAL A 71 9.61 -5.11 -7.53
C VAL A 71 10.89 -5.68 -6.94
N VAL A 72 11.51 -4.90 -6.06
CA VAL A 72 12.61 -5.34 -5.19
C VAL A 72 12.11 -5.31 -3.75
N VAL A 73 12.04 -6.46 -3.09
CA VAL A 73 11.75 -6.53 -1.67
C VAL A 73 13.02 -6.26 -0.89
N SER A 74 13.00 -5.22 -0.07
CA SER A 74 14.07 -4.85 0.84
C SER A 74 13.68 -5.23 2.26
N LEU A 75 14.36 -6.21 2.84
CA LEU A 75 14.17 -6.59 4.24
C LEU A 75 15.04 -5.71 5.14
N ASN A 76 14.43 -4.85 5.94
CA ASN A 76 15.14 -4.13 6.99
C ASN A 76 15.56 -5.09 8.06
N HIS A 77 16.88 -5.26 8.22
CA HIS A 77 17.51 -6.18 9.15
C HIS A 77 17.70 -5.54 10.52
N PHE A 78 17.39 -6.28 11.57
CA PHE A 78 17.64 -5.93 12.97
C PHE A 78 18.60 -6.95 13.60
N ALA A 79 19.41 -6.51 14.55
CA ALA A 79 20.48 -7.33 15.15
C ALA A 79 20.03 -8.68 15.76
N ASN A 80 18.74 -8.79 16.09
CA ASN A 80 18.17 -10.02 16.66
C ASN A 80 17.35 -10.83 15.65
N ASP A 81 17.41 -10.48 14.37
CA ASP A 81 16.69 -11.24 13.34
C ASP A 81 17.36 -12.60 13.11
N ASN A 82 16.54 -13.64 12.99
CA ASN A 82 17.00 -15.01 12.78
C ASN A 82 17.19 -15.29 11.29
N GLU A 83 18.33 -15.92 10.93
CA GLU A 83 18.66 -16.24 9.53
C GLU A 83 17.67 -17.21 8.89
N GLU A 84 17.11 -18.17 9.65
CA GLU A 84 16.11 -19.10 9.12
C GLU A 84 14.80 -18.37 8.76
N GLU A 85 14.40 -17.40 9.59
CA GLU A 85 13.24 -16.54 9.30
C GLU A 85 13.49 -15.67 8.05
N ILE A 86 14.72 -15.13 7.92
CA ILE A 86 15.11 -14.33 6.72
C ILE A 86 15.05 -15.20 5.45
N ASP A 87 15.54 -16.43 5.52
CA ASP A 87 15.53 -17.35 4.38
C ASP A 87 14.13 -17.77 3.95
N VAL A 88 13.18 -17.88 4.87
CA VAL A 88 11.77 -18.10 4.56
C VAL A 88 11.22 -16.94 3.74
N VAL A 89 11.46 -15.70 4.16
CA VAL A 89 11.02 -14.50 3.41
C VAL A 89 11.68 -14.44 2.03
N ARG A 90 13.00 -14.72 1.95
CA ARG A 90 13.75 -14.77 0.69
C ARG A 90 13.14 -15.77 -0.29
N LYS A 91 12.91 -17.00 0.14
CA LYS A 91 12.30 -18.06 -0.68
C LYS A 91 10.92 -17.65 -1.19
N GLU A 92 10.12 -17.01 -0.33
CA GLU A 92 8.80 -16.54 -0.70
C GLU A 92 8.85 -15.45 -1.76
N CYS A 93 9.77 -14.48 -1.65
CA CYS A 93 9.97 -13.45 -2.66
C CYS A 93 10.41 -14.03 -4.01
N LEU A 94 11.35 -14.97 -3.99
CA LEU A 94 11.83 -15.65 -5.21
C LEU A 94 10.70 -16.45 -5.86
N ALA A 95 9.90 -17.18 -5.06
CA ALA A 95 8.74 -17.93 -5.56
C ALA A 95 7.67 -16.99 -6.16
N ALA A 96 7.51 -15.79 -5.63
CA ALA A 96 6.65 -14.74 -6.18
C ALA A 96 7.23 -14.07 -7.44
N GLY A 97 8.45 -14.44 -7.86
CA GLY A 97 9.13 -13.87 -9.03
C GLY A 97 9.49 -12.40 -8.84
N VAL A 98 9.97 -12.05 -7.66
CA VAL A 98 10.49 -10.71 -7.33
C VAL A 98 11.90 -10.79 -6.76
N ARG A 99 12.64 -9.69 -6.87
CA ARG A 99 13.99 -9.57 -6.32
C ARG A 99 13.93 -9.37 -4.82
N PHE A 100 14.96 -9.86 -4.11
CA PHE A 100 15.07 -9.73 -2.66
C PHE A 100 16.46 -9.29 -2.27
N ALA A 101 16.56 -8.34 -1.33
CA ALA A 101 17.82 -7.94 -0.70
C ALA A 101 17.62 -7.62 0.78
N ILE A 102 18.68 -7.81 1.56
CA ILE A 102 18.74 -7.39 2.95
C ILE A 102 19.25 -5.96 3.01
N SER A 103 18.60 -5.12 3.82
CA SER A 103 19.02 -3.76 4.11
C SER A 103 19.54 -3.67 5.55
N ASP A 104 20.84 -3.49 5.69
CA ASP A 104 21.52 -3.28 6.97
C ASP A 104 22.01 -1.82 7.12
N GLY A 105 21.32 -0.92 6.40
CA GLY A 105 21.72 0.49 6.32
C GLY A 105 21.71 1.24 7.66
N PHE A 106 20.89 0.79 8.63
CA PHE A 106 20.88 1.38 9.95
C PHE A 106 22.19 1.12 10.71
N ALA A 107 22.73 -0.10 10.66
CA ALA A 107 23.94 -0.49 11.35
C ALA A 107 25.22 -0.14 10.58
N LYS A 108 25.18 -0.23 9.24
CA LYS A 108 26.38 -0.14 8.37
C LYS A 108 26.36 1.04 7.41
N GLY A 109 25.36 1.94 7.51
CA GLY A 109 25.24 3.07 6.60
C GLY A 109 25.10 2.64 5.14
N GLY A 110 25.79 3.34 4.22
CA GLY A 110 25.74 3.06 2.80
C GLY A 110 26.20 1.66 2.39
N GLU A 111 27.18 1.11 3.10
CA GLU A 111 27.66 -0.26 2.84
C GLU A 111 26.56 -1.31 3.07
N GLY A 112 25.75 -1.12 4.11
CA GLY A 112 24.61 -2.00 4.43
C GLY A 112 23.46 -1.93 3.40
N ALA A 113 23.47 -0.95 2.49
CA ALA A 113 22.47 -0.79 1.44
C ALA A 113 22.96 -1.26 0.06
N LEU A 114 24.18 -1.73 -0.08
CA LEU A 114 24.75 -2.10 -1.39
C LEU A 114 24.01 -3.23 -2.07
N ASP A 115 23.51 -4.22 -1.36
CA ASP A 115 22.77 -5.34 -1.96
C ASP A 115 21.42 -4.87 -2.49
N VAL A 116 20.72 -4.01 -1.75
CA VAL A 116 19.50 -3.36 -2.25
C VAL A 116 19.78 -2.55 -3.51
N ALA A 117 20.88 -1.78 -3.53
CA ALA A 117 21.26 -0.99 -4.69
C ALA A 117 21.55 -1.86 -5.92
N ARG A 118 22.25 -2.99 -5.75
CA ARG A 118 22.53 -3.94 -6.85
C ARG A 118 21.24 -4.51 -7.44
N GLU A 119 20.31 -4.95 -6.57
CA GLU A 119 19.04 -5.51 -7.01
C GLU A 119 18.15 -4.45 -7.69
N VAL A 120 18.16 -3.20 -7.20
CA VAL A 120 17.45 -2.09 -7.85
C VAL A 120 18.06 -1.78 -9.22
N MET A 121 19.38 -1.73 -9.35
CA MET A 121 20.04 -1.53 -10.66
C MET A 121 19.68 -2.64 -11.65
N ALA A 122 19.62 -3.88 -11.20
CA ALA A 122 19.21 -5.01 -12.04
C ALA A 122 17.74 -4.88 -12.46
N ALA A 123 16.83 -4.52 -11.54
CA ALA A 123 15.43 -4.28 -11.84
C ALA A 123 15.23 -3.14 -12.85
N VAL A 124 15.96 -2.03 -12.68
CA VAL A 124 15.95 -0.89 -13.61
C VAL A 124 16.43 -1.30 -15.01
N LYS A 125 17.47 -2.15 -15.08
CA LYS A 125 17.98 -2.66 -16.37
C LYS A 125 16.99 -3.56 -17.10
N GLU A 126 16.17 -4.33 -16.37
CA GLU A 126 15.09 -5.11 -16.96
C GLU A 126 13.92 -4.23 -17.41
N GLY A 127 13.72 -3.11 -16.75
CA GLY A 127 12.67 -2.12 -17.04
C GLY A 127 11.29 -2.50 -16.54
N SER A 128 10.55 -1.52 -16.02
CA SER A 128 9.15 -1.65 -15.69
C SER A 128 8.28 -1.55 -16.95
N LYS A 129 7.15 -2.26 -16.93
CA LYS A 129 6.11 -2.08 -17.95
C LYS A 129 5.45 -0.71 -17.77
N PRO A 130 4.76 -0.19 -18.81
CA PRO A 130 3.91 0.99 -18.64
C PRO A 130 2.95 0.82 -17.47
N LEU A 131 2.69 1.90 -16.74
CA LEU A 131 1.78 1.85 -15.59
C LEU A 131 0.38 1.37 -16.01
N ASN A 132 -0.09 0.34 -15.31
CA ASN A 132 -1.44 -0.18 -15.42
C ASN A 132 -2.25 0.32 -14.21
N TYR A 133 -2.99 1.40 -14.39
CA TYR A 133 -3.75 2.03 -13.32
C TYR A 133 -4.88 1.15 -12.78
N ALA A 134 -5.24 1.33 -11.50
CA ALA A 134 -6.30 0.54 -10.89
C ALA A 134 -7.68 0.81 -11.51
N TYR A 135 -7.91 2.02 -11.99
CA TYR A 135 -9.18 2.47 -12.58
C TYR A 135 -8.96 3.46 -13.73
N SER A 136 -9.97 3.65 -14.60
CA SER A 136 -10.02 4.74 -15.57
C SER A 136 -10.55 6.03 -14.93
N LEU A 137 -10.08 7.21 -15.38
CA LEU A 137 -10.63 8.49 -14.94
C LEU A 137 -12.06 8.73 -15.48
N ASP A 138 -12.45 8.04 -16.55
CA ASP A 138 -13.78 8.16 -17.15
C ASP A 138 -14.85 7.29 -16.44
N GLU A 139 -14.43 6.40 -15.54
CA GLU A 139 -15.36 5.67 -14.68
C GLU A 139 -16.03 6.59 -13.66
N SER A 140 -17.21 6.19 -13.16
CA SER A 140 -17.88 6.88 -12.06
C SER A 140 -17.04 6.85 -10.77
N ILE A 141 -17.30 7.75 -9.83
CA ILE A 141 -16.59 7.78 -8.55
C ILE A 141 -16.76 6.45 -7.81
N GLU A 142 -17.95 5.89 -7.86
CA GLU A 142 -18.33 4.62 -7.24
C GLU A 142 -17.56 3.44 -7.83
N GLU A 143 -17.44 3.37 -9.17
CA GLU A 143 -16.65 2.35 -9.86
C GLU A 143 -15.16 2.45 -9.52
N LYS A 144 -14.58 3.65 -9.49
CA LYS A 144 -13.19 3.88 -9.07
C LYS A 144 -12.93 3.37 -7.65
N ILE A 145 -13.86 3.64 -6.70
CA ILE A 145 -13.76 3.17 -5.32
C ILE A 145 -13.83 1.63 -5.27
N GLN A 146 -14.77 1.04 -6.02
CA GLN A 146 -14.91 -0.41 -6.13
C GLN A 146 -13.65 -1.05 -6.70
N ASP A 147 -13.08 -0.46 -7.74
CA ASP A 147 -11.87 -0.93 -8.41
C ASP A 147 -10.64 -0.93 -7.48
N VAL A 148 -10.42 0.14 -6.74
CA VAL A 148 -9.33 0.16 -5.74
C VAL A 148 -9.59 -0.86 -4.64
N ASN A 149 -10.83 -0.98 -4.15
CA ASN A 149 -11.17 -1.95 -3.11
C ASN A 149 -10.90 -3.39 -3.56
N THR A 150 -11.33 -3.76 -4.75
CA THR A 150 -11.19 -5.14 -5.24
C THR A 150 -9.79 -5.44 -5.78
N LYS A 151 -9.23 -4.50 -6.56
CA LYS A 151 -7.98 -4.72 -7.27
C LYS A 151 -6.73 -4.53 -6.41
N VAL A 152 -6.82 -3.70 -5.35
CA VAL A 152 -5.67 -3.34 -4.51
C VAL A 152 -5.81 -3.84 -3.09
N TYR A 153 -6.99 -3.68 -2.48
CA TYR A 153 -7.16 -3.99 -1.06
C TYR A 153 -7.63 -5.43 -0.78
N GLY A 154 -8.22 -6.10 -1.77
CA GLY A 154 -8.75 -7.46 -1.61
C GLY A 154 -10.17 -7.51 -1.06
N GLY A 155 -10.87 -6.37 -0.98
CA GLY A 155 -12.29 -6.31 -0.62
C GLY A 155 -13.19 -6.84 -1.73
N GLN A 156 -14.46 -7.05 -1.42
CA GLN A 156 -15.47 -7.52 -2.36
C GLN A 156 -16.44 -6.40 -2.73
N ASP A 157 -17.03 -5.75 -1.74
CA ASP A 157 -18.08 -4.77 -1.92
C ASP A 157 -17.72 -3.41 -1.31
N VAL A 158 -18.50 -2.39 -1.66
CA VAL A 158 -18.44 -1.04 -1.06
C VAL A 158 -19.82 -0.66 -0.55
N SER A 159 -19.88 -0.17 0.68
CA SER A 159 -21.12 0.41 1.24
C SER A 159 -20.95 1.91 1.45
N TYR A 160 -22.05 2.65 1.35
CA TYR A 160 -22.03 4.11 1.43
C TYR A 160 -22.96 4.58 2.56
N SER A 161 -22.45 5.44 3.43
CA SER A 161 -23.28 6.15 4.40
C SER A 161 -24.21 7.15 3.69
N SER A 162 -25.28 7.57 4.37
CA SER A 162 -26.17 8.64 3.86
C SER A 162 -25.42 9.94 3.58
N ALA A 163 -24.36 10.23 4.34
CA ALA A 163 -23.52 11.41 4.13
C ALA A 163 -22.67 11.26 2.86
N ALA A 164 -22.08 10.10 2.61
CA ALA A 164 -21.32 9.82 1.39
C ALA A 164 -22.19 9.92 0.14
N LEU A 165 -23.42 9.37 0.18
CA LEU A 165 -24.38 9.50 -0.95
C LEU A 165 -24.74 10.96 -1.25
N LYS A 166 -24.93 11.78 -0.20
CA LYS A 166 -25.16 13.22 -0.36
C LYS A 166 -23.94 13.95 -0.95
N ASP A 167 -22.73 13.56 -0.52
CA ASP A 167 -21.51 14.14 -1.08
C ASP A 167 -21.35 13.81 -2.56
N LEU A 168 -21.57 12.56 -2.96
CA LEU A 168 -21.56 12.12 -4.37
C LEU A 168 -22.57 12.90 -5.22
N ALA A 169 -23.82 13.03 -4.73
CA ALA A 169 -24.86 13.79 -5.43
C ALA A 169 -24.47 15.27 -5.61
N LYS A 170 -23.85 15.89 -4.58
CA LYS A 170 -23.37 17.28 -4.67
C LYS A 170 -22.25 17.43 -5.70
N ILE A 171 -21.27 16.52 -5.71
CA ILE A 171 -20.16 16.57 -6.68
C ILE A 171 -20.69 16.45 -8.11
N LYS A 172 -21.60 15.51 -8.36
CA LYS A 172 -22.25 15.34 -9.67
C LYS A 172 -23.06 16.57 -10.08
N ALA A 173 -23.80 17.19 -9.15
CA ALA A 173 -24.61 18.37 -9.42
C ALA A 173 -23.80 19.62 -9.79
N LEU A 174 -22.51 19.70 -9.44
CA LEU A 174 -21.63 20.80 -9.86
C LEU A 174 -21.41 20.80 -11.39
N ASN A 175 -21.54 19.65 -12.05
CA ASN A 175 -21.39 19.47 -13.51
C ASN A 175 -20.11 20.14 -14.08
N MET A 176 -19.00 20.02 -13.35
CA MET A 176 -17.70 20.63 -13.67
C MET A 176 -16.63 19.59 -14.01
N GLY A 177 -17.03 18.34 -14.22
CA GLY A 177 -16.11 17.24 -14.54
C GLY A 177 -15.30 16.72 -13.34
N PHE A 178 -15.69 17.09 -12.10
CA PHE A 178 -14.98 16.64 -10.89
C PHE A 178 -15.09 15.13 -10.65
N GLU A 179 -16.06 14.47 -11.23
CA GLU A 179 -16.17 13.01 -11.24
C GLU A 179 -15.00 12.34 -11.98
N LYS A 180 -14.29 13.04 -12.86
CA LYS A 180 -13.08 12.54 -13.55
C LYS A 180 -11.80 12.68 -12.72
N LEU A 181 -11.86 13.29 -11.55
CA LEU A 181 -10.71 13.38 -10.67
C LEU A 181 -10.32 12.00 -10.12
N PRO A 182 -9.02 11.76 -9.87
CA PRO A 182 -8.58 10.57 -9.18
C PRO A 182 -9.05 10.55 -7.72
N ILE A 183 -9.10 9.35 -7.14
CA ILE A 183 -9.54 9.14 -5.76
C ILE A 183 -8.39 8.81 -4.82
N CYS A 184 -8.47 9.33 -3.60
CA CYS A 184 -7.56 9.04 -2.50
C CYS A 184 -8.36 8.42 -1.36
N ILE A 185 -8.28 7.11 -1.19
CA ILE A 185 -8.97 6.41 -0.10
C ILE A 185 -8.17 6.56 1.19
N ALA A 186 -8.73 7.26 2.17
CA ALA A 186 -8.20 7.40 3.51
C ALA A 186 -8.77 6.30 4.40
N LYS A 187 -7.93 5.34 4.79
CA LYS A 187 -8.23 4.21 5.67
C LYS A 187 -7.11 3.96 6.66
N THR A 188 -7.30 3.03 7.60
CA THR A 188 -6.24 2.63 8.55
C THR A 188 -4.95 2.20 7.83
N PRO A 189 -3.76 2.55 8.33
CA PRO A 189 -2.50 2.03 7.82
C PRO A 189 -2.16 0.62 8.33
N PHE A 190 -2.92 0.08 9.29
CA PHE A 190 -2.62 -1.17 9.99
C PHE A 190 -3.23 -2.42 9.36
N SER A 191 -4.03 -2.27 8.33
CA SER A 191 -4.67 -3.38 7.61
C SER A 191 -4.82 -3.05 6.14
N MET A 192 -4.96 -4.07 5.30
CA MET A 192 -5.42 -3.91 3.91
C MET A 192 -6.91 -3.54 3.87
N SER A 193 -7.70 -3.95 4.85
CA SER A 193 -9.10 -3.54 5.01
C SER A 193 -9.23 -2.17 5.71
N HIS A 194 -10.46 -1.77 5.98
CA HIS A 194 -10.78 -0.60 6.79
C HIS A 194 -10.67 -0.86 8.31
N ASP A 195 -10.62 -2.13 8.72
CA ASP A 195 -10.54 -2.56 10.12
C ASP A 195 -9.07 -2.78 10.52
N PRO A 196 -8.54 -2.03 11.50
CA PRO A 196 -7.15 -2.15 11.94
C PRO A 196 -6.82 -3.49 12.60
N ASP A 197 -7.82 -4.25 13.05
CA ASP A 197 -7.64 -5.53 13.74
C ASP A 197 -7.53 -6.72 12.78
N LEU A 198 -7.96 -6.57 11.53
CA LEU A 198 -7.80 -7.58 10.50
C LEU A 198 -6.36 -7.59 9.96
N LYS A 199 -5.54 -8.49 10.49
CA LYS A 199 -4.13 -8.65 10.12
C LYS A 199 -3.94 -9.50 8.83
N GLY A 200 -2.70 -9.58 8.37
CA GLY A 200 -2.35 -10.39 7.20
C GLY A 200 -2.90 -9.80 5.89
N ALA A 201 -3.61 -10.60 5.14
CA ALA A 201 -4.26 -10.22 3.88
C ALA A 201 -5.76 -10.55 3.94
N PRO A 202 -6.58 -9.74 4.62
CA PRO A 202 -8.03 -9.96 4.66
C PRO A 202 -8.64 -9.86 3.25
N HIS A 203 -9.61 -10.70 2.97
CA HIS A 203 -10.32 -10.76 1.69
C HIS A 203 -11.84 -10.70 1.88
N GLY A 204 -12.55 -10.29 0.83
CA GLY A 204 -14.01 -10.39 0.78
C GLY A 204 -14.75 -9.44 1.73
N PHE A 205 -14.08 -8.45 2.30
CA PHE A 205 -14.72 -7.46 3.17
C PHE A 205 -15.47 -6.41 2.37
N THR A 206 -16.45 -5.78 3.02
CA THR A 206 -17.15 -4.60 2.48
C THR A 206 -16.45 -3.34 2.98
N LEU A 207 -16.04 -2.46 2.09
CA LEU A 207 -15.39 -1.17 2.41
C LEU A 207 -16.46 -0.11 2.75
N PRO A 208 -16.56 0.40 4.00
CA PRO A 208 -17.58 1.37 4.39
C PRO A 208 -17.13 2.80 4.07
N VAL A 209 -17.68 3.41 3.04
CA VAL A 209 -17.43 4.81 2.68
C VAL A 209 -18.28 5.73 3.55
N GLN A 210 -17.64 6.58 4.36
CA GLN A 210 -18.26 7.53 5.26
C GLN A 210 -18.48 8.90 4.63
N ARG A 211 -17.52 9.39 3.86
CA ARG A 211 -17.57 10.68 3.16
C ARG A 211 -16.83 10.61 1.83
N VAL A 212 -17.26 11.45 0.88
CA VAL A 212 -16.53 11.74 -0.35
C VAL A 212 -16.33 13.26 -0.42
N ILE A 213 -15.08 13.70 -0.35
CA ILE A 213 -14.74 15.11 -0.19
C ILE A 213 -13.97 15.61 -1.40
N LEU A 214 -14.49 16.64 -2.05
CA LEU A 214 -13.83 17.29 -3.17
C LEU A 214 -12.68 18.18 -2.68
N ASN A 215 -11.47 17.86 -3.09
CA ASN A 215 -10.29 18.72 -2.94
C ASN A 215 -9.92 19.31 -4.31
N ALA A 216 -10.72 20.23 -4.81
CA ALA A 216 -10.58 20.80 -6.15
C ALA A 216 -9.20 21.41 -6.39
N GLY A 217 -8.65 22.14 -5.41
CA GLY A 217 -7.34 22.75 -5.52
C GLY A 217 -6.17 21.76 -5.56
N ALA A 218 -6.36 20.57 -4.99
CA ALA A 218 -5.38 19.48 -5.04
C ALA A 218 -5.60 18.50 -6.22
N GLY A 219 -6.74 18.59 -6.90
CA GLY A 219 -7.06 17.81 -8.07
C GLY A 219 -7.40 16.35 -7.79
N PHE A 220 -7.98 16.03 -6.62
CA PHE A 220 -8.44 14.66 -6.31
C PHE A 220 -9.62 14.66 -5.30
N LEU A 221 -10.31 13.53 -5.25
CA LEU A 221 -11.37 13.26 -4.28
C LEU A 221 -10.82 12.45 -3.10
N VAL A 222 -11.17 12.85 -1.87
CA VAL A 222 -10.82 12.06 -0.68
C VAL A 222 -12.02 11.24 -0.24
N VAL A 223 -11.83 9.92 -0.17
CA VAL A 223 -12.81 8.95 0.28
C VAL A 223 -12.41 8.47 1.68
N THR A 224 -13.21 8.73 2.70
CA THR A 224 -12.92 8.27 4.07
C THR A 224 -13.71 7.02 4.42
N THR A 225 -13.05 6.06 5.08
CA THR A 225 -13.62 4.75 5.44
C THR A 225 -13.81 4.56 6.94
N GLY A 226 -13.85 5.63 7.71
CA GLY A 226 -14.01 5.61 9.16
C GLY A 226 -13.66 6.94 9.80
N ALA A 227 -13.42 6.95 11.11
CA ALA A 227 -12.97 8.12 11.87
C ALA A 227 -11.48 8.38 11.63
N ILE A 228 -11.11 8.71 10.40
CA ILE A 228 -9.72 8.94 9.99
C ILE A 228 -9.49 10.42 9.78
N MET A 229 -8.42 10.93 10.39
CA MET A 229 -7.96 12.29 10.14
C MET A 229 -7.28 12.37 8.75
N ARG A 230 -7.67 13.35 7.96
CA ARG A 230 -7.10 13.58 6.61
C ARG A 230 -5.67 14.10 6.66
N MET A 231 -5.33 14.81 7.73
CA MET A 231 -3.99 15.31 8.01
C MET A 231 -3.64 15.10 9.48
N PRO A 232 -2.38 14.79 9.80
CA PRO A 232 -1.93 14.83 11.18
C PRO A 232 -2.13 16.23 11.74
N GLY A 233 -2.55 16.32 13.01
CA GLY A 233 -2.64 17.59 13.70
C GLY A 233 -1.27 18.22 13.80
N LEU A 234 -1.10 19.40 13.19
CA LEU A 234 0.12 20.18 13.34
C LEU A 234 0.06 20.95 14.66
N PRO A 235 1.18 21.06 15.41
CA PRO A 235 1.23 21.89 16.60
C PRO A 235 1.02 23.38 16.22
N LYS A 236 0.33 24.12 17.09
CA LYS A 236 0.09 25.58 16.88
C LYS A 236 1.40 26.37 16.80
N LYS A 237 2.47 25.87 17.41
CA LYS A 237 3.84 26.36 17.26
C LYS A 237 4.68 25.23 16.68
N PRO A 238 5.27 25.39 15.49
CA PRO A 238 6.30 24.47 14.98
C PRO A 238 7.48 24.43 15.94
N ALA A 239 8.11 23.25 16.07
CA ALA A 239 9.35 23.09 16.83
C ALA A 239 10.51 23.76 16.11
#